data_37a8b978067998f3692c25b285f15e3a
#
_entry.id   37a8b978067998f3692c25b285f15e3a
#
_cell.length_a   1.000
_cell.length_b   1.000
_cell.length_c   1.000
_cell.angle_alpha   90.00
_cell.angle_beta   90.00
_cell.angle_gamma   90.00
#
_symmetry.space_group_name_H-M   'P 1'
#
loop_
_entity.id
_entity.type
_entity.pdbx_description
1 polymer ?
#
loop_
_entity_poly.entity_id
_entity_poly.type
_entity_poly.pdbx_seq_one_letter_code
_entity_poly.pdbx_strand_id
1 'polypeptide(L)'
;MHPVQNGYFYEIRVGVSHFEKLLSDFYRPSTEYDSGNPLPLTPEMHLLISQMTGTAYTGNMRSLFLEAKMTELFLLHLQQSRTLTSRRYFTIRNSERDKMYHVRELIERHNDQFLTISELAQRSGLTPRKLMQGFKALFGCTVYQYIIELKMQTGRRLLLHTDKHINEIAHDVGYQNPQHFIAAFKRKFGISPGKLKS
;
A
#
# COMPACT_ATOMS: atom_id res chain seq x y z
N MET A 1 -15.16 -11.20 -24.67
CA MET A 1 -15.32 -10.75 -23.27
C MET A 1 -14.62 -11.76 -22.39
N HIS A 2 -13.39 -11.49 -21.97
CA HIS A 2 -12.71 -12.33 -21.00
C HIS A 2 -12.97 -11.76 -19.60
N PRO A 3 -13.39 -12.57 -18.62
CA PRO A 3 -13.55 -12.12 -17.26
C PRO A 3 -12.15 -11.81 -16.69
N VAL A 4 -11.92 -10.57 -16.31
CA VAL A 4 -10.74 -10.16 -15.55
C VAL A 4 -10.92 -10.68 -14.14
N GLN A 5 -10.23 -11.76 -13.81
CA GLN A 5 -10.22 -12.34 -12.47
C GLN A 5 -9.47 -11.42 -11.50
N ASN A 6 -10.18 -10.92 -10.52
CA ASN A 6 -9.73 -10.48 -9.18
C ASN A 6 -8.48 -9.60 -9.08
N GLY A 7 -8.39 -8.55 -9.89
CA GLY A 7 -7.56 -7.39 -9.57
C GLY A 7 -8.50 -6.24 -9.23
N TYR A 8 -8.38 -5.65 -8.04
CA TYR A 8 -9.09 -4.40 -7.76
C TYR A 8 -8.43 -3.31 -8.60
N PHE A 9 -9.09 -2.91 -9.69
CA PHE A 9 -8.72 -1.72 -10.44
C PHE A 9 -9.55 -0.56 -9.86
N TYR A 10 -8.87 0.47 -9.42
CA TYR A 10 -9.52 1.72 -9.06
C TYR A 10 -9.32 2.69 -10.23
N GLU A 11 -10.40 3.03 -10.91
CA GLU A 11 -10.42 4.10 -11.88
C GLU A 11 -10.87 5.37 -11.16
N ILE A 12 -9.96 6.33 -11.01
CA ILE A 12 -10.24 7.61 -10.40
C ILE A 12 -10.29 8.63 -11.53
N ARG A 13 -11.48 9.12 -11.86
CA ARG A 13 -11.68 10.19 -12.84
C ARG A 13 -11.70 11.52 -12.13
N VAL A 14 -10.75 12.38 -12.45
CA VAL A 14 -10.63 13.73 -11.89
C VAL A 14 -10.87 14.75 -12.99
N GLY A 15 -11.64 15.79 -12.69
CA GLY A 15 -11.83 16.90 -13.61
C GLY A 15 -10.49 17.61 -13.90
N VAL A 16 -10.10 17.66 -15.16
CA VAL A 16 -8.78 18.12 -15.62
C VAL A 16 -8.50 19.57 -15.16
N SER A 17 -9.51 20.43 -15.16
CA SER A 17 -9.38 21.86 -14.85
C SER A 17 -8.85 22.18 -13.45
N HIS A 18 -9.09 21.31 -12.47
CA HIS A 18 -8.61 21.52 -11.11
C HIS A 18 -7.14 21.13 -10.95
N PHE A 19 -6.69 20.13 -11.70
CA PHE A 19 -5.32 19.62 -11.67
C PHE A 19 -4.38 20.25 -12.70
N GLU A 20 -4.89 20.88 -13.76
CA GLU A 20 -4.05 21.51 -14.79
C GLU A 20 -3.11 22.57 -14.20
N LYS A 21 -3.56 23.33 -13.22
CA LYS A 21 -2.75 24.35 -12.55
C LYS A 21 -1.67 23.74 -11.65
N LEU A 22 -1.95 22.61 -11.01
CA LEU A 22 -0.97 21.85 -10.21
C LEU A 22 -0.05 21.00 -11.09
N LEU A 23 -0.54 20.55 -12.26
CA LEU A 23 0.21 19.70 -13.19
C LEU A 23 1.21 20.50 -14.02
N SER A 24 0.89 21.76 -14.41
CA SER A 24 1.74 22.57 -15.26
C SER A 24 3.13 22.82 -14.67
N ASP A 25 3.23 22.94 -13.35
CA ASP A 25 4.48 23.22 -12.65
C ASP A 25 5.30 21.96 -12.34
N PHE A 26 4.66 20.78 -12.27
CA PHE A 26 5.28 19.55 -11.81
C PHE A 26 5.30 18.41 -12.83
N TYR A 27 4.50 18.48 -13.87
CA TYR A 27 4.32 17.39 -14.83
C TYR A 27 4.65 17.85 -16.25
N ARG A 28 5.82 17.48 -16.76
CA ARG A 28 6.04 17.40 -18.20
C ARG A 28 5.64 15.99 -18.63
N PRO A 29 4.59 15.81 -19.43
CA PRO A 29 4.28 14.51 -19.99
C PRO A 29 5.49 14.05 -20.80
N SER A 30 6.21 13.05 -20.29
CA SER A 30 7.14 12.30 -21.13
C SER A 30 6.26 11.56 -22.14
N THR A 31 6.54 11.73 -23.41
CA THR A 31 5.84 11.12 -24.55
C THR A 31 5.90 9.60 -24.56
N GLU A 32 6.50 8.98 -23.57
CA GLU A 32 6.63 7.54 -23.35
C GLU A 32 5.84 7.04 -22.11
N TYR A 33 4.66 7.57 -21.86
CA TYR A 33 3.72 6.87 -21.00
C TYR A 33 3.24 5.64 -21.78
N ASP A 34 3.86 4.51 -21.53
CA ASP A 34 3.35 3.22 -21.95
C ASP A 34 1.99 3.01 -21.25
N SER A 35 0.94 3.39 -21.97
CA SER A 35 -0.46 3.38 -21.53
C SER A 35 -0.98 1.97 -21.21
N GLY A 36 -0.12 0.98 -21.24
CA GLY A 36 -0.41 -0.42 -20.93
C GLY A 36 0.10 -0.92 -19.58
N ASN A 37 0.89 -0.14 -18.85
CA ASN A 37 1.55 -0.63 -17.64
C ASN A 37 1.13 0.16 -16.39
N PRO A 38 0.05 -0.25 -15.68
CA PRO A 38 -0.40 0.45 -14.49
C PRO A 38 0.72 0.46 -13.44
N LEU A 39 1.01 1.63 -12.86
CA LEU A 39 1.95 1.73 -11.77
C LEU A 39 1.43 0.97 -10.54
N PRO A 40 2.28 0.21 -9.86
CA PRO A 40 1.87 -0.52 -8.68
C PRO A 40 1.53 0.45 -7.54
N LEU A 41 0.44 0.15 -6.83
CA LEU A 41 0.06 0.92 -5.64
C LEU A 41 1.02 0.61 -4.50
N THR A 42 1.58 1.65 -3.89
CA THR A 42 2.34 1.49 -2.64
C THR A 42 1.40 1.23 -1.46
N PRO A 43 1.90 0.74 -0.31
CA PRO A 43 1.08 0.58 0.89
C PRO A 43 0.41 1.88 1.34
N GLU A 44 1.09 3.02 1.20
CA GLU A 44 0.54 4.34 1.50
C GLU A 44 -0.63 4.69 0.58
N MET A 45 -0.50 4.42 -0.72
CA MET A 45 -1.58 4.64 -1.69
C MET A 45 -2.78 3.74 -1.40
N HIS A 46 -2.56 2.47 -1.04
CA HIS A 46 -3.63 1.56 -0.61
C HIS A 46 -4.37 2.09 0.61
N LEU A 47 -3.64 2.64 1.58
CA LEU A 47 -4.22 3.25 2.76
C LEU A 47 -5.12 4.44 2.39
N LEU A 48 -4.63 5.34 1.54
CA LEU A 48 -5.41 6.50 1.09
C LEU A 48 -6.70 6.07 0.41
N ILE A 49 -6.63 5.08 -0.49
CA ILE A 49 -7.81 4.53 -1.16
C ILE A 49 -8.80 3.93 -0.14
N SER A 50 -8.30 3.18 0.83
CA SER A 50 -9.13 2.63 1.91
C SER A 50 -9.80 3.71 2.75
N GLN A 51 -9.10 4.80 3.06
CA GLN A 51 -9.68 5.96 3.76
C GLN A 51 -10.77 6.66 2.93
N MET A 52 -10.56 6.77 1.61
CA MET A 52 -11.54 7.39 0.71
C MET A 52 -12.82 6.56 0.58
N THR A 53 -12.68 5.22 0.53
CA THR A 53 -13.82 4.30 0.42
C THR A 53 -14.56 4.11 1.73
N GLY A 54 -13.86 4.19 2.88
CA GLY A 54 -14.41 3.98 4.22
C GLY A 54 -14.78 5.28 4.96
N THR A 55 -14.84 6.43 4.27
CA THR A 55 -15.16 7.70 4.94
C THR A 55 -16.60 7.78 5.45
N ALA A 56 -16.76 8.26 6.68
CA ALA A 56 -18.06 8.56 7.27
C ALA A 56 -18.55 9.99 6.95
N TYR A 57 -17.70 10.82 6.32
CA TYR A 57 -18.11 12.18 5.94
C TYR A 57 -19.16 12.19 4.84
N THR A 58 -20.08 13.17 4.90
CA THR A 58 -21.17 13.38 3.94
C THR A 58 -21.16 14.82 3.41
N GLY A 59 -21.86 15.07 2.31
CA GLY A 59 -22.01 16.41 1.76
C GLY A 59 -20.67 17.09 1.41
N ASN A 60 -20.56 18.39 1.67
CA ASN A 60 -19.39 19.20 1.34
C ASN A 60 -18.11 18.75 2.08
N MET A 61 -18.26 18.22 3.30
CA MET A 61 -17.13 17.67 4.07
C MET A 61 -16.54 16.45 3.38
N ARG A 62 -17.38 15.59 2.80
CA ARG A 62 -16.92 14.44 2.02
C ARG A 62 -16.15 14.90 0.78
N SER A 63 -16.67 15.90 0.07
CA SER A 63 -15.99 16.43 -1.14
C SER A 63 -14.62 17.00 -0.80
N LEU A 64 -14.51 17.82 0.24
CA LEU A 64 -13.24 18.37 0.70
C LEU A 64 -12.25 17.29 1.15
N PHE A 65 -12.74 16.29 1.89
CA PHE A 65 -11.92 15.16 2.32
C PHE A 65 -11.39 14.36 1.13
N LEU A 66 -12.25 14.04 0.16
CA LEU A 66 -11.86 13.30 -1.04
C LEU A 66 -10.84 14.08 -1.87
N GLU A 67 -11.03 15.38 -2.04
CA GLU A 67 -10.11 16.26 -2.77
C GLU A 67 -8.72 16.28 -2.12
N ALA A 68 -8.65 16.42 -0.79
CA ALA A 68 -7.38 16.36 -0.06
C ALA A 68 -6.69 15.00 -0.23
N LYS A 69 -7.43 13.90 -0.12
CA LYS A 69 -6.90 12.54 -0.29
C LYS A 69 -6.47 12.23 -1.71
N MET A 70 -7.17 12.77 -2.68
CA MET A 70 -6.81 12.68 -4.11
C MET A 70 -5.49 13.42 -4.38
N THR A 71 -5.33 14.61 -3.83
CA THR A 71 -4.10 15.39 -3.96
C THR A 71 -2.90 14.64 -3.34
N GLU A 72 -3.09 14.08 -2.16
CA GLU A 72 -2.07 13.26 -1.47
C GLU A 72 -1.70 12.03 -2.30
N LEU A 73 -2.67 11.31 -2.83
CA LEU A 73 -2.47 10.14 -3.69
C LEU A 73 -1.68 10.51 -4.96
N PHE A 74 -2.01 11.64 -5.56
CA PHE A 74 -1.33 12.14 -6.75
C PHE A 74 0.14 12.51 -6.47
N LEU A 75 0.42 13.18 -5.35
CA LEU A 75 1.80 13.50 -4.95
C LEU A 75 2.63 12.24 -4.72
N LEU A 76 2.08 11.21 -4.07
CA LEU A 76 2.74 9.92 -3.91
C LEU A 76 3.02 9.25 -5.26
N HIS A 77 2.07 9.33 -6.19
CA HIS A 77 2.25 8.81 -7.55
C HIS A 77 3.38 9.52 -8.30
N LEU A 78 3.45 10.85 -8.23
CA LEU A 78 4.54 11.64 -8.82
C LEU A 78 5.90 11.29 -8.19
N GLN A 79 5.96 11.16 -6.89
CA GLN A 79 7.18 10.78 -6.18
C GLN A 79 7.66 9.39 -6.62
N GLN A 80 6.74 8.43 -6.73
CA GLN A 80 7.04 7.08 -7.21
C GLN A 80 7.55 7.09 -8.66
N SER A 81 6.91 7.83 -9.55
CA SER A 81 7.29 7.91 -10.96
C SER A 81 8.71 8.50 -11.13
N ARG A 82 9.08 9.51 -10.35
CA ARG A 82 10.44 10.07 -10.34
C ARG A 82 11.49 9.07 -9.86
N THR A 83 11.15 8.25 -8.87
CA THR A 83 12.06 7.23 -8.32
C THR A 83 12.26 6.07 -9.29
N LEU A 84 11.25 5.74 -10.07
CA LEU A 84 11.30 4.67 -11.08
C LEU A 84 12.13 5.05 -12.31
N THR A 85 12.12 6.31 -12.72
CA THR A 85 12.92 6.82 -13.85
C THR A 85 14.43 6.77 -13.56
N SER A 86 14.84 6.75 -12.30
CA SER A 86 16.26 6.66 -11.87
C SER A 86 16.80 5.23 -11.71
N ARG A 87 15.95 4.20 -11.80
CA ARG A 87 16.38 2.82 -11.62
C ARG A 87 16.20 2.04 -12.91
N ARG A 88 17.28 1.40 -13.40
CA ARG A 88 17.24 0.41 -14.47
C ARG A 88 16.08 -0.56 -14.22
N TYR A 89 15.08 -0.51 -15.09
CA TYR A 89 13.92 -1.41 -15.04
C TYR A 89 14.39 -2.86 -15.00
N PHE A 90 14.13 -3.53 -13.89
CA PHE A 90 14.12 -4.98 -13.86
C PHE A 90 12.88 -5.41 -14.64
N THR A 91 13.06 -5.89 -15.86
CA THR A 91 11.96 -6.34 -16.71
C THR A 91 11.36 -7.62 -16.11
N ILE A 92 10.26 -7.46 -15.38
CA ILE A 92 9.51 -8.59 -14.81
C ILE A 92 8.66 -9.17 -15.93
N ARG A 93 8.85 -10.47 -16.25
CA ARG A 93 7.99 -11.18 -17.18
C ARG A 93 6.55 -11.17 -16.66
N ASN A 94 5.55 -11.14 -17.57
CA ASN A 94 4.13 -11.12 -17.16
C ASN A 94 3.78 -12.25 -16.18
N SER A 95 4.28 -13.47 -16.39
CA SER A 95 4.08 -14.59 -15.48
C SER A 95 4.73 -14.41 -14.10
N GLU A 96 5.82 -13.67 -13.99
CA GLU A 96 6.46 -13.35 -12.69
C GLU A 96 5.71 -12.22 -11.99
N ARG A 97 5.11 -11.33 -12.74
CA ARG A 97 4.26 -10.25 -12.25
C ARG A 97 3.02 -10.80 -11.55
N ASP A 98 2.32 -11.74 -12.15
CA ASP A 98 1.15 -12.42 -11.56
C ASP A 98 1.54 -13.11 -10.25
N LYS A 99 2.71 -13.75 -10.20
CA LYS A 99 3.25 -14.36 -8.99
C LYS A 99 3.53 -13.33 -7.88
N MET A 100 3.96 -12.11 -8.22
CA MET A 100 4.16 -11.04 -7.23
C MET A 100 2.84 -10.54 -6.65
N TYR A 101 1.79 -10.41 -7.47
CA TYR A 101 0.45 -10.10 -6.99
C TYR A 101 -0.09 -11.21 -6.08
N HIS A 102 0.15 -12.46 -6.44
CA HIS A 102 -0.21 -13.59 -5.59
C HIS A 102 0.53 -13.57 -4.23
N VAL A 103 1.83 -13.22 -4.23
CA VAL A 103 2.58 -13.03 -2.98
C VAL A 103 1.95 -11.93 -2.12
N ARG A 104 1.58 -10.81 -2.70
CA ARG A 104 0.89 -9.73 -1.99
C ARG A 104 -0.42 -10.23 -1.36
N GLU A 105 -1.22 -10.94 -2.13
CA GLU A 105 -2.49 -11.52 -1.64
C GLU A 105 -2.26 -12.52 -0.50
N LEU A 106 -1.22 -13.36 -0.58
CA LEU A 106 -0.83 -14.27 0.50
C LEU A 106 -0.49 -13.51 1.79
N ILE A 107 0.24 -12.41 1.69
CA ILE A 107 0.59 -11.56 2.84
C ILE A 107 -0.67 -10.92 3.44
N GLU A 108 -1.56 -10.42 2.61
CA GLU A 108 -2.80 -9.75 3.05
C GLU A 108 -3.75 -10.73 3.76
N ARG A 109 -3.86 -11.96 3.27
CA ARG A 109 -4.72 -13.01 3.85
C ARG A 109 -4.16 -13.59 5.14
N HIS A 110 -2.83 -13.60 5.33
CA HIS A 110 -2.16 -14.20 6.50
C HIS A 110 -1.46 -13.13 7.35
N ASN A 111 -2.10 -11.97 7.51
CA ASN A 111 -1.51 -10.84 8.23
C ASN A 111 -1.27 -11.10 9.72
N ASP A 112 -1.95 -12.06 10.30
CA ASP A 112 -1.78 -12.57 11.67
C ASP A 112 -0.57 -13.51 11.83
N GLN A 113 -0.01 -14.02 10.72
CA GLN A 113 1.10 -14.97 10.73
C GLN A 113 2.42 -14.32 10.28
N PHE A 114 3.53 -14.90 10.73
CA PHE A 114 4.85 -14.57 10.22
C PHE A 114 5.20 -15.48 9.03
N LEU A 115 4.89 -15.02 7.82
CA LEU A 115 5.38 -15.68 6.61
C LEU A 115 6.80 -15.23 6.31
N THR A 116 7.71 -16.20 6.24
CA THR A 116 9.11 -15.94 5.85
C THR A 116 9.22 -15.69 4.35
N ILE A 117 10.28 -15.01 3.92
CA ILE A 117 10.60 -14.84 2.49
C ILE A 117 10.69 -16.19 1.77
N SER A 118 11.25 -17.21 2.44
CA SER A 118 11.38 -18.55 1.88
C SER A 118 10.02 -19.21 1.64
N GLU A 119 9.10 -19.13 2.61
CA GLU A 119 7.73 -19.65 2.46
C GLU A 119 6.94 -18.91 1.37
N LEU A 120 7.02 -17.60 1.32
CA LEU A 120 6.36 -16.80 0.29
C LEU A 120 6.91 -17.15 -1.10
N ALA A 121 8.23 -17.30 -1.23
CA ALA A 121 8.88 -17.68 -2.47
C ALA A 121 8.45 -19.10 -2.91
N GLN A 122 8.44 -20.06 -1.98
CA GLN A 122 8.00 -21.42 -2.24
C GLN A 122 6.55 -21.49 -2.71
N ARG A 123 5.62 -20.83 -1.97
CA ARG A 123 4.19 -20.82 -2.28
C ARG A 123 3.87 -20.15 -3.63
N SER A 124 4.71 -19.23 -4.07
CA SER A 124 4.53 -18.52 -5.35
C SER A 124 5.37 -19.10 -6.50
N GLY A 125 6.15 -20.17 -6.26
CA GLY A 125 7.03 -20.76 -7.27
C GLY A 125 8.11 -19.77 -7.75
N LEU A 126 8.69 -19.01 -6.81
CA LEU A 126 9.77 -18.06 -7.01
C LEU A 126 11.00 -18.47 -6.20
N THR A 127 12.17 -17.99 -6.61
CA THR A 127 13.32 -17.99 -5.71
C THR A 127 13.25 -16.79 -4.75
N PRO A 128 13.81 -16.88 -3.53
CA PRO A 128 13.84 -15.74 -2.60
C PRO A 128 14.43 -14.46 -3.21
N ARG A 129 15.48 -14.60 -4.03
CA ARG A 129 16.11 -13.48 -4.73
C ARG A 129 15.15 -12.81 -5.73
N LYS A 130 14.47 -13.61 -6.56
CA LYS A 130 13.49 -13.09 -7.54
C LYS A 130 12.31 -12.43 -6.82
N LEU A 131 11.82 -13.03 -5.74
CA LEU A 131 10.78 -12.45 -4.91
C LEU A 131 11.19 -11.08 -4.37
N MET A 132 12.34 -10.97 -3.69
CA MET A 132 12.78 -9.71 -3.11
C MET A 132 12.99 -8.60 -4.15
N GLN A 133 13.62 -8.94 -5.28
CA GLN A 133 13.89 -7.98 -6.35
C GLN A 133 12.61 -7.57 -7.08
N GLY A 134 11.79 -8.56 -7.47
CA GLY A 134 10.54 -8.31 -8.20
C GLY A 134 9.50 -7.58 -7.36
N PHE A 135 9.34 -7.95 -6.10
CA PHE A 135 8.42 -7.28 -5.18
C PHE A 135 8.79 -5.81 -4.98
N LYS A 136 10.09 -5.53 -4.73
CA LYS A 136 10.56 -4.16 -4.61
C LYS A 136 10.44 -3.36 -5.91
N ALA A 137 10.72 -4.00 -7.06
CA ALA A 137 10.58 -3.35 -8.36
C ALA A 137 9.12 -3.03 -8.69
N LEU A 138 8.18 -3.95 -8.34
CA LEU A 138 6.78 -3.82 -8.67
C LEU A 138 6.00 -2.94 -7.68
N PHE A 139 6.29 -3.05 -6.37
CA PHE A 139 5.54 -2.38 -5.30
C PHE A 139 6.29 -1.23 -4.63
N GLY A 140 7.52 -0.91 -5.06
CA GLY A 140 8.32 0.20 -4.54
C GLY A 140 8.90 -0.01 -3.15
N CYS A 141 8.50 -1.06 -2.43
CA CYS A 141 8.95 -1.39 -1.07
C CYS A 141 9.38 -2.85 -0.96
N THR A 142 10.13 -3.18 0.08
CA THR A 142 10.49 -4.58 0.35
C THR A 142 9.28 -5.35 0.89
N VAL A 143 9.29 -6.68 0.76
CA VAL A 143 8.27 -7.57 1.36
C VAL A 143 8.12 -7.30 2.85
N TYR A 144 9.25 -7.14 3.56
CA TYR A 144 9.23 -6.86 5.00
C TYR A 144 8.58 -5.51 5.33
N GLN A 145 8.92 -4.46 4.59
CA GLN A 145 8.28 -3.15 4.75
C GLN A 145 6.77 -3.22 4.52
N TYR A 146 6.35 -3.99 3.50
CA TYR A 146 4.94 -4.19 3.20
C TYR A 146 4.20 -4.88 4.36
N ILE A 147 4.77 -5.97 4.90
CA ILE A 147 4.19 -6.70 6.04
C ILE A 147 4.06 -5.78 7.27
N ILE A 148 5.13 -5.04 7.61
CA ILE A 148 5.10 -4.13 8.77
C ILE A 148 4.03 -3.05 8.58
N GLU A 149 3.95 -2.46 7.40
CA GLU A 149 2.93 -1.46 7.09
C GLU A 149 1.52 -2.00 7.31
N LEU A 150 1.23 -3.17 6.75
CA LEU A 150 -0.06 -3.82 6.87
C LEU A 150 -0.42 -4.12 8.34
N LYS A 151 0.55 -4.64 9.13
CA LYS A 151 0.37 -4.91 10.56
C LYS A 151 0.07 -3.63 11.35
N MET A 152 0.78 -2.56 11.06
CA MET A 152 0.58 -1.27 11.74
C MET A 152 -0.81 -0.68 11.43
N GLN A 153 -1.25 -0.77 10.18
CA GLN A 153 -2.58 -0.29 9.78
C GLN A 153 -3.70 -1.13 10.41
N THR A 154 -3.53 -2.45 10.42
CA THR A 154 -4.49 -3.34 11.09
C THR A 154 -4.54 -3.06 12.59
N GLY A 155 -3.39 -2.90 13.24
CA GLY A 155 -3.32 -2.54 14.66
C GLY A 155 -3.99 -1.20 14.96
N ARG A 156 -3.77 -0.18 14.12
CA ARG A 156 -4.44 1.11 14.23
C ARG A 156 -5.96 0.98 14.13
N ARG A 157 -6.45 0.22 13.15
CA ARG A 157 -7.89 -0.03 12.98
C ARG A 157 -8.48 -0.72 14.21
N LEU A 158 -7.82 -1.75 14.74
CA LEU A 158 -8.29 -2.46 15.93
C LEU A 158 -8.31 -1.55 17.17
N LEU A 159 -7.31 -0.67 17.34
CA LEU A 159 -7.28 0.30 18.43
C LEU A 159 -8.45 1.28 18.38
N LEU A 160 -8.87 1.71 17.19
CA LEU A 160 -9.93 2.71 17.00
C LEU A 160 -11.35 2.11 17.02
N HIS A 161 -11.49 0.83 16.69
CA HIS A 161 -12.81 0.23 16.46
C HIS A 161 -13.12 -0.98 17.35
N THR A 162 -12.27 -1.29 18.33
CA THR A 162 -12.50 -2.40 19.27
C THR A 162 -12.09 -2.02 20.69
N ASP A 163 -12.65 -2.73 21.68
CA ASP A 163 -12.28 -2.57 23.09
C ASP A 163 -11.11 -3.46 23.51
N LYS A 164 -10.46 -4.17 22.57
CA LYS A 164 -9.34 -5.07 22.85
C LYS A 164 -8.18 -4.36 23.52
N HIS A 165 -7.54 -5.02 24.49
CA HIS A 165 -6.31 -4.50 25.09
C HIS A 165 -5.16 -4.42 24.08
N ILE A 166 -4.22 -3.50 24.30
CA ILE A 166 -3.06 -3.29 23.40
C ILE A 166 -2.26 -4.59 23.21
N ASN A 167 -2.14 -5.39 24.26
CA ASN A 167 -1.43 -6.68 24.20
C ASN A 167 -2.16 -7.67 23.29
N GLU A 168 -3.48 -7.74 23.34
CA GLU A 168 -4.30 -8.58 22.46
C GLU A 168 -4.16 -8.14 21.01
N ILE A 169 -4.24 -6.82 20.77
CA ILE A 169 -4.05 -6.24 19.44
C ILE A 169 -2.66 -6.57 18.89
N ALA A 170 -1.62 -6.48 19.72
CA ALA A 170 -0.27 -6.84 19.32
C ALA A 170 -0.18 -8.31 18.88
N HIS A 171 -0.82 -9.22 19.58
CA HIS A 171 -0.90 -10.64 19.21
C HIS A 171 -1.73 -10.85 17.94
N ASP A 172 -2.89 -10.20 17.83
CA ASP A 172 -3.77 -10.29 16.64
C ASP A 172 -3.06 -9.86 15.34
N VAL A 173 -2.16 -8.87 15.43
CA VAL A 173 -1.34 -8.47 14.29
C VAL A 173 -0.03 -9.25 14.17
N GLY A 174 0.13 -10.32 14.96
CA GLY A 174 1.24 -11.27 14.87
C GLY A 174 2.54 -10.78 15.50
N TYR A 175 2.51 -9.95 16.54
CA TYR A 175 3.68 -9.65 17.37
C TYR A 175 3.70 -10.59 18.58
N GLN A 176 4.77 -11.36 18.72
CA GLN A 176 4.96 -12.21 19.91
C GLN A 176 5.20 -11.39 21.17
N ASN A 177 5.87 -10.24 21.03
CA ASN A 177 6.13 -9.32 22.14
C ASN A 177 5.40 -7.99 21.90
N PRO A 178 4.42 -7.62 22.76
CA PRO A 178 3.68 -6.36 22.67
C PRO A 178 4.56 -5.11 22.68
N GLN A 179 5.71 -5.15 23.34
CA GLN A 179 6.63 -4.01 23.39
C GLN A 179 7.21 -3.68 22.01
N HIS A 180 7.46 -4.70 21.19
CA HIS A 180 7.91 -4.52 19.81
C HIS A 180 6.81 -3.86 18.94
N PHE A 181 5.56 -4.25 19.14
CA PHE A 181 4.41 -3.59 18.50
C PHE A 181 4.32 -2.12 18.90
N ILE A 182 4.36 -1.82 20.21
CA ILE A 182 4.26 -0.45 20.75
C ILE A 182 5.38 0.42 20.17
N ALA A 183 6.61 -0.08 20.15
CA ALA A 183 7.76 0.64 19.59
C ALA A 183 7.61 0.89 18.08
N ALA A 184 7.21 -0.13 17.31
CA ALA A 184 6.97 -0.02 15.88
C ALA A 184 5.83 0.95 15.56
N PHE A 185 4.74 0.88 16.32
CA PHE A 185 3.57 1.75 16.21
C PHE A 185 3.93 3.21 16.47
N LYS A 186 4.64 3.49 17.58
CA LYS A 186 5.10 4.85 17.92
C LYS A 186 6.03 5.40 16.84
N ARG A 187 6.95 4.58 16.32
CA ARG A 187 7.85 4.99 15.22
C ARG A 187 7.07 5.32 13.95
N LYS A 188 5.99 4.58 13.64
CA LYS A 188 5.19 4.78 12.43
C LYS A 188 4.24 5.97 12.52
N PHE A 189 3.54 6.13 13.65
CA PHE A 189 2.46 7.11 13.80
C PHE A 189 2.82 8.31 14.68
N GLY A 190 4.03 8.36 15.25
CA GLY A 190 4.47 9.43 16.13
C GLY A 190 3.89 9.38 17.55
N ILE A 191 2.83 8.59 17.76
CA ILE A 191 2.13 8.45 19.07
C ILE A 191 2.09 6.99 19.50
N SER A 192 2.00 6.75 20.80
CA SER A 192 1.86 5.38 21.31
C SER A 192 0.43 4.86 21.12
N PRO A 193 0.24 3.51 21.02
CA PRO A 193 -1.09 2.92 20.93
C PRO A 193 -2.03 3.34 22.06
N GLY A 194 -1.51 3.48 23.28
CA GLY A 194 -2.30 3.90 24.45
C GLY A 194 -2.85 5.32 24.30
N LYS A 195 -2.07 6.24 23.71
CA LYS A 195 -2.54 7.62 23.46
C LYS A 195 -3.55 7.71 22.31
N LEU A 196 -3.57 6.74 21.42
CA LEU A 196 -4.55 6.71 20.34
C LEU A 196 -5.87 6.12 20.77
N LYS A 197 -5.85 5.23 21.77
CA LYS A 197 -7.04 4.52 22.27
C LYS A 197 -7.79 5.31 23.36
N SER A 198 -7.11 6.25 24.05
CA SER A 198 -7.71 7.17 25.02
C SER A 198 -8.47 8.28 24.33
#